data_111550bbc74c6247470c99f784a0bc72
#
_entry.id   111550bbc74c6247470c99f784a0bc72
#
_cell.length_a   1.000
_cell.length_b   1.000
_cell.length_c   1.000
_cell.angle_alpha   90.00
_cell.angle_beta   90.00
_cell.angle_gamma   90.00
#
_symmetry.space_group_name_H-M   'P 1'
#
loop_
_entity.id
_entity.type
_entity.pdbx_description
1 polymer ?
#
loop_
_entity_poly.entity_id
_entity_poly.type
_entity_poly.pdbx_seq_one_letter_code
_entity_poly.pdbx_strand_id
1 'polypeptide(L)'
;RFIPRGLTSTDMEVVWYVNGDAQEGVDYDIDKLIWLWHHTTLEDEYIITRNSEGVNSRFFEPGPYHPEFEETLQQFIDWYLQALDNSLASAQ
;
A
#
# COMPACT_ATOMS: atom_id res chain seq x y z
N ARG A 1 -4.00 7.34 3.12
CA ARG A 1 -3.84 7.40 1.65
C ARG A 1 -2.39 7.15 1.25
N PHE A 2 -2.22 6.65 0.03
CA PHE A 2 -0.89 6.46 -0.56
C PHE A 2 -0.63 7.56 -1.58
N ILE A 3 0.53 8.20 -1.49
CA ILE A 3 0.92 9.34 -2.33
C ILE A 3 2.21 8.97 -3.06
N PRO A 4 2.16 8.62 -4.37
CA PRO A 4 3.36 8.32 -5.13
C PRO A 4 4.31 9.51 -5.17
N ARG A 5 5.59 9.27 -4.89
CA ARG A 5 6.67 10.29 -4.96
C ARG A 5 7.66 10.01 -6.08
N GLY A 6 7.59 8.82 -6.62
CA GLY A 6 8.45 8.38 -7.72
C GLY A 6 8.19 6.90 -8.04
N LEU A 7 9.06 6.31 -8.83
CA LEU A 7 8.93 4.91 -9.24
C LEU A 7 9.18 3.92 -8.07
N THR A 8 9.94 4.34 -7.07
CA THR A 8 10.38 3.48 -5.96
C THR A 8 10.03 4.03 -4.58
N SER A 9 9.25 5.10 -4.53
CA SER A 9 8.90 5.76 -3.27
C SER A 9 7.44 6.19 -3.25
N THR A 10 6.78 5.91 -2.15
CA THR A 10 5.39 6.27 -1.89
C THR A 10 5.26 6.67 -0.42
N ASP A 11 4.67 7.84 -0.16
CA ASP A 11 4.31 8.21 1.20
C ASP A 11 2.99 7.53 1.58
N MET A 12 2.92 7.03 2.80
CA MET A 12 1.69 6.59 3.42
C MET A 12 1.24 7.60 4.46
N GLU A 13 0.01 8.09 4.33
CA GLU A 13 -0.60 9.00 5.29
C GLU A 13 -1.78 8.32 5.95
N VAL A 14 -1.77 8.27 7.28
CA VAL A 14 -2.88 7.79 8.10
C VAL A 14 -3.42 8.95 8.92
N VAL A 15 -4.74 9.15 8.90
CA VAL A 15 -5.39 10.26 9.58
C VAL A 15 -6.47 9.70 10.49
N TRP A 16 -6.44 10.12 11.75
CA TRP A 16 -7.46 9.79 12.74
C TRP A 16 -8.37 11.00 12.97
N TYR A 17 -9.66 10.74 13.04
CA TYR A 17 -10.64 11.76 13.33
C TYR A 17 -11.22 11.52 14.72
N VAL A 18 -11.27 12.56 15.53
CA VAL A 18 -11.94 12.58 16.82
C VAL A 18 -13.04 13.64 16.79
N ASN A 19 -13.97 13.62 17.75
CA ASN A 19 -14.98 14.67 17.87
C ASN A 19 -14.31 16.05 18.01
N GLY A 20 -14.92 17.08 17.43
CA GLY A 20 -14.35 18.42 17.42
C GLY A 20 -14.19 19.09 18.80
N ASP A 21 -14.93 18.61 19.79
CA ASP A 21 -14.90 19.02 21.19
C ASP A 21 -14.11 18.06 22.09
N ALA A 22 -13.59 16.96 21.54
CA ALA A 22 -12.80 15.99 22.29
C ALA A 22 -11.45 16.54 22.74
N GLN A 23 -11.07 16.24 23.98
CA GLN A 23 -9.85 16.68 24.61
C GLN A 23 -8.85 15.53 24.77
N GLU A 24 -7.64 15.71 24.29
CA GLU A 24 -6.56 14.76 24.50
C GLU A 24 -6.26 14.59 25.98
N GLY A 25 -6.06 13.34 26.39
CA GLY A 25 -5.82 12.95 27.80
C GLY A 25 -7.08 12.84 28.65
N VAL A 26 -8.27 13.22 28.11
CA VAL A 26 -9.57 13.08 28.78
C VAL A 26 -10.46 12.13 27.98
N ASP A 27 -10.73 12.47 26.73
CA ASP A 27 -11.65 11.73 25.87
C ASP A 27 -10.92 10.71 25.00
N TYR A 28 -9.66 10.96 24.68
CA TYR A 28 -8.79 10.02 23.98
C TYR A 28 -7.32 10.17 24.42
N ASP A 29 -6.56 9.12 24.21
CA ASP A 29 -5.11 9.05 24.41
C ASP A 29 -4.47 8.81 23.04
N ILE A 30 -3.65 9.74 22.59
CA ILE A 30 -3.09 9.70 21.24
C ILE A 30 -2.22 8.46 21.02
N ASP A 31 -1.43 8.07 22.02
CA ASP A 31 -0.54 6.92 21.89
C ASP A 31 -1.32 5.61 21.71
N LYS A 32 -2.46 5.47 22.40
CA LYS A 32 -3.34 4.32 22.21
C LYS A 32 -4.09 4.38 20.89
N LEU A 33 -4.52 5.56 20.48
CA LEU A 33 -5.27 5.77 19.24
C LEU A 33 -4.45 5.39 18.01
N ILE A 34 -3.17 5.80 17.99
CA ILE A 34 -2.29 5.56 16.83
C ILE A 34 -1.53 4.23 16.92
N TRP A 35 -1.47 3.60 18.09
CA TRP A 35 -0.56 2.49 18.40
C TRP A 35 -0.57 1.37 17.36
N LEU A 36 -1.75 0.87 17.03
CA LEU A 36 -1.89 -0.27 16.11
C LEU A 36 -1.32 0.07 14.74
N TRP A 37 -1.81 1.14 14.12
CA TRP A 37 -1.37 1.54 12.78
C TRP A 37 0.09 1.96 12.74
N HIS A 38 0.57 2.61 13.78
CA HIS A 38 1.98 2.99 13.87
C HIS A 38 2.90 1.76 13.86
N HIS A 39 2.60 0.75 14.69
CA HIS A 39 3.44 -0.44 14.77
C HIS A 39 3.33 -1.32 13.52
N THR A 40 2.13 -1.62 13.06
CA THR A 40 1.94 -2.44 11.86
C THR A 40 2.55 -1.80 10.62
N THR A 41 2.45 -0.47 10.47
CA THR A 41 3.05 0.24 9.35
C THR A 41 4.58 0.17 9.36
N LEU A 42 5.22 0.25 10.53
CA LEU A 42 6.67 0.08 10.62
C LEU A 42 7.14 -1.35 10.31
N GLU A 43 6.37 -2.35 10.73
CA GLU A 43 6.62 -3.74 10.37
C GLU A 43 6.45 -3.97 8.87
N ASP A 44 5.39 -3.44 8.27
CA ASP A 44 5.13 -3.49 6.84
C ASP A 44 6.22 -2.78 6.02
N GLU A 45 6.67 -1.60 6.44
CA GLU A 45 7.76 -0.86 5.80
C GLU A 45 9.03 -1.72 5.71
N TYR A 46 9.38 -2.41 6.79
CA TYR A 46 10.53 -3.31 6.82
C TYR A 46 10.38 -4.44 5.79
N ILE A 47 9.22 -5.11 5.76
CA ILE A 47 8.94 -6.22 4.85
C ILE A 47 8.92 -5.73 3.40
N ILE A 48 8.23 -4.63 3.12
CA ILE A 48 8.10 -4.03 1.77
C ILE A 48 9.49 -3.64 1.24
N THR A 49 10.32 -3.02 2.06
CA THR A 49 11.68 -2.64 1.66
C THR A 49 12.52 -3.85 1.27
N ARG A 50 12.51 -4.90 2.09
CA ARG A 50 13.25 -6.15 1.81
C ARG A 50 12.70 -6.89 0.59
N ASN A 51 11.39 -6.95 0.46
CA ASN A 51 10.76 -7.55 -0.70
C ASN A 51 11.09 -6.79 -2.00
N SER A 52 11.10 -5.46 -1.94
CA SER A 52 11.48 -4.61 -3.07
C SER A 52 12.94 -4.86 -3.52
N GLU A 53 13.86 -5.00 -2.58
CA GLU A 53 15.25 -5.40 -2.88
C GLU A 53 15.30 -6.75 -3.61
N GLY A 54 14.51 -7.73 -3.16
CA GLY A 54 14.41 -9.05 -3.78
C GLY A 54 13.83 -9.00 -5.19
N VAL A 55 12.72 -8.29 -5.38
CA VAL A 55 12.05 -8.13 -6.68
C VAL A 55 12.95 -7.43 -7.72
N ASN A 56 13.79 -6.50 -7.28
CA ASN A 56 14.76 -5.82 -8.14
C ASN A 56 16.05 -6.63 -8.38
N SER A 57 16.16 -7.82 -7.82
CA SER A 57 17.30 -8.70 -8.05
C SER A 57 17.26 -9.32 -9.45
N ARG A 58 18.42 -9.49 -10.06
CA ARG A 58 18.58 -10.22 -11.34
C ARG A 58 18.14 -11.69 -11.29
N PHE A 59 17.97 -12.24 -10.10
CA PHE A 59 17.54 -13.63 -9.88
C PHE A 59 16.04 -13.74 -9.54
N PHE A 60 15.32 -12.63 -9.54
CA PHE A 60 13.90 -12.65 -9.26
C PHE A 60 13.13 -13.34 -10.38
N GLU A 61 12.34 -14.32 -9.99
CA GLU A 61 11.34 -14.97 -10.84
C GLU A 61 9.98 -14.83 -10.16
N PRO A 62 8.95 -14.29 -10.84
CA PRO A 62 7.63 -14.15 -10.25
C PRO A 62 7.02 -15.52 -9.97
N GLY A 63 6.48 -15.69 -8.77
CA GLY A 63 5.72 -16.87 -8.40
C GLY A 63 4.30 -16.87 -9.00
N PRO A 64 3.62 -18.02 -9.01
CA PRO A 64 2.22 -18.08 -9.40
C PRO A 64 1.33 -17.45 -8.34
N TYR A 65 0.21 -16.89 -8.77
CA TYR A 65 -0.84 -16.46 -7.86
C TYR A 65 -1.56 -17.66 -7.21
N HIS A 66 -2.00 -17.49 -5.97
CA HIS A 66 -2.85 -18.47 -5.32
C HIS A 66 -4.27 -18.42 -5.91
N PRO A 67 -4.81 -19.54 -6.41
CA PRO A 67 -6.05 -19.52 -7.20
C PRO A 67 -7.29 -19.06 -6.41
N GLU A 68 -7.33 -19.28 -5.09
CA GLU A 68 -8.47 -18.93 -4.25
C GLU A 68 -8.31 -17.62 -3.51
N PHE A 69 -7.08 -17.26 -3.07
CA PHE A 69 -6.85 -16.10 -2.21
C PHE A 69 -6.42 -14.85 -2.97
N GLU A 70 -5.94 -15.00 -4.21
CA GLU A 70 -5.43 -13.89 -5.02
C GLU A 70 -6.25 -13.63 -6.30
N GLU A 71 -7.46 -14.17 -6.38
CA GLU A 71 -8.36 -13.95 -7.52
C GLU A 71 -8.65 -12.46 -7.75
N THR A 72 -8.92 -11.72 -6.68
CA THR A 72 -9.18 -10.27 -6.78
C THR A 72 -7.95 -9.47 -7.21
N LEU A 73 -6.76 -9.93 -6.85
CA LEU A 73 -5.51 -9.34 -7.32
C LEU A 73 -5.31 -9.58 -8.82
N GLN A 74 -5.60 -10.79 -9.30
CA GLN A 74 -5.56 -11.11 -10.73
C GLN A 74 -6.54 -10.26 -11.53
N GLN A 75 -7.79 -10.11 -11.06
CA GLN A 75 -8.80 -9.23 -11.68
C GLN A 75 -8.33 -7.77 -11.76
N PHE A 76 -7.68 -7.27 -10.71
CA PHE A 76 -7.11 -5.93 -10.72
C PHE A 76 -5.99 -5.79 -11.75
N ILE A 77 -5.10 -6.77 -11.86
CA ILE A 77 -4.00 -6.74 -12.81
C ILE A 77 -4.53 -6.81 -14.26
N ASP A 78 -5.50 -7.66 -14.53
CA ASP A 78 -6.14 -7.77 -15.84
C ASP A 78 -6.80 -6.43 -16.25
N TRP A 79 -7.54 -5.82 -15.33
CA TRP A 79 -8.11 -4.50 -15.55
C TRP A 79 -7.02 -3.44 -15.81
N TYR A 80 -5.95 -3.43 -15.03
CA TYR A 80 -4.86 -2.47 -15.16
C TYR A 80 -4.16 -2.59 -16.53
N LEU A 81 -3.84 -3.81 -16.94
CA LEU A 81 -3.21 -4.07 -18.24
C LEU A 81 -4.12 -3.65 -19.39
N GLN A 82 -5.40 -3.94 -19.31
CA GLN A 82 -6.38 -3.50 -20.32
C GLN A 82 -6.49 -1.97 -20.38
N ALA A 83 -6.51 -1.30 -19.23
CA ALA A 83 -6.54 0.17 -19.19
C ALA A 83 -5.26 0.79 -19.79
N LEU A 84 -4.12 0.17 -19.55
CA LEU A 84 -2.84 0.60 -20.11
C LEU A 84 -2.82 0.44 -21.63
N ASP A 85 -3.23 -0.70 -22.16
CA ASP A 85 -3.31 -0.96 -23.61
C ASP A 85 -4.22 0.04 -24.32
N ASN A 86 -5.39 0.31 -23.73
CA ASN A 86 -6.34 1.30 -24.27
C ASN A 86 -5.74 2.73 -24.29
N SER A 87 -4.97 3.09 -23.25
CA SER A 87 -4.29 4.37 -23.16
C SER A 87 -3.22 4.52 -24.23
N LEU A 88 -2.42 3.48 -24.45
CA LEU A 88 -1.37 3.47 -25.47
C LEU A 88 -1.95 3.51 -26.90
N ALA A 89 -3.05 2.80 -27.15
CA ALA A 89 -3.75 2.84 -28.42
C ALA A 89 -4.35 4.21 -28.74
N SER A 90 -4.78 4.95 -27.72
CA SER A 90 -5.36 6.29 -27.86
C SER A 90 -4.32 7.39 -28.08
N ALA A 91 -3.04 7.11 -27.83
CA ALA A 91 -1.93 8.05 -27.97
C ALA A 91 -1.25 8.01 -29.35
N GLN A 92 -1.69 7.12 -30.24
CA GLN A 92 -1.24 6.99 -31.63
C GLN A 92 -2.19 7.70 -32.60
#